data_142eb7195ab822783079a9f01c642a6e
#
_entry.id   142eb7195ab822783079a9f01c642a6e
#
_cell.length_a   1.000
_cell.length_b   1.000
_cell.length_c   1.000
_cell.angle_alpha   90.00
_cell.angle_beta   90.00
_cell.angle_gamma   90.00
#
_symmetry.space_group_name_H-M   'P 1'
#
loop_
_entity.id
_entity.type
_entity.pdbx_description
1 polymer ?
#
loop_
_entity_poly.entity_id
_entity_poly.type
_entity_poly.pdbx_seq_one_letter_code
_entity_poly.pdbx_strand_id
1 'polypeptide(L)'
;MKTLIILLGPTGVGKTELSLRIAERYGSPIVSSDSRQLYRDLPIGTAAPTPEQLARVKHYMVGTLSLTDYYSASHFEEDVISLLQELYQTHPVVVMTGGSMMYIDAITKGIDDIPTVTPEIREAIYLQYEKEGLSNILAELREKDPVHYEEVDRNNYKRVIHAVEICRMTGKPYSAFRTNKRKERPFRIIQIGLTRNRDELCERINRRVDQMMADGLLEEARQAFPFRSLNSLNTVGYKELFHYLEGEWTLDFAVEKIKRNSRVYARKQMTWFKRDTTIQWFHPEDEAAISAYLDGLIF
;
A
#
# COMPACT_ATOMS: atom_id res chain seq x y z
N MET A 1 10.82 24.26 -10.34
CA MET A 1 11.26 23.41 -9.19
C MET A 1 10.67 22.03 -9.39
N LYS A 2 11.44 20.94 -9.14
CA LYS A 2 10.93 19.56 -9.24
C LYS A 2 9.84 19.34 -8.19
N THR A 3 8.67 18.88 -8.60
CA THR A 3 7.48 18.74 -7.72
C THR A 3 6.82 17.37 -7.87
N LEU A 4 6.59 16.70 -6.75
CA LEU A 4 5.77 15.49 -6.67
C LEU A 4 4.40 15.84 -6.11
N ILE A 5 3.35 15.64 -6.90
CA ILE A 5 1.96 15.74 -6.44
C ILE A 5 1.55 14.34 -5.98
N ILE A 6 1.16 14.20 -4.73
CA ILE A 6 0.64 12.94 -4.19
C ILE A 6 -0.86 13.06 -4.00
N LEU A 7 -1.63 12.33 -4.83
CA LEU A 7 -3.07 12.21 -4.70
C LEU A 7 -3.41 10.95 -3.91
N LEU A 8 -3.79 11.11 -2.66
CA LEU A 8 -4.04 10.03 -1.73
C LEU A 8 -5.50 10.01 -1.22
N GLY A 9 -5.88 8.92 -0.60
CA GLY A 9 -7.21 8.76 0.00
C GLY A 9 -7.66 7.31 0.01
N PRO A 10 -8.83 7.02 0.60
CA PRO A 10 -9.32 5.67 0.77
C PRO A 10 -9.67 5.00 -0.56
N THR A 11 -9.73 3.67 -0.55
CA THR A 11 -10.28 2.92 -1.68
C THR A 11 -11.71 3.38 -1.97
N GLY A 12 -12.11 3.44 -3.25
CA GLY A 12 -13.45 3.86 -3.68
C GLY A 12 -13.70 5.37 -3.72
N VAL A 13 -12.75 6.21 -3.25
CA VAL A 13 -12.97 7.67 -3.16
C VAL A 13 -13.01 8.39 -4.52
N GLY A 14 -12.37 7.85 -5.57
CA GLY A 14 -12.35 8.44 -6.91
C GLY A 14 -10.99 8.98 -7.36
N LYS A 15 -9.88 8.45 -6.83
CA LYS A 15 -8.52 8.88 -7.19
C LYS A 15 -8.18 8.73 -8.67
N THR A 16 -8.54 7.60 -9.28
CA THR A 16 -8.07 7.20 -10.60
C THR A 16 -8.36 8.24 -11.67
N GLU A 17 -9.63 8.63 -11.84
CA GLU A 17 -9.98 9.60 -12.89
C GLU A 17 -9.41 10.99 -12.62
N LEU A 18 -9.41 11.43 -11.36
CA LEU A 18 -8.83 12.71 -11.00
C LEU A 18 -7.31 12.74 -11.23
N SER A 19 -6.61 11.63 -10.94
CA SER A 19 -5.15 11.54 -11.18
C SER A 19 -4.81 11.62 -12.67
N LEU A 20 -5.63 11.04 -13.54
CA LEU A 20 -5.46 11.15 -14.98
C LEU A 20 -5.60 12.63 -15.44
N ARG A 21 -6.66 13.32 -15.00
CA ARG A 21 -6.88 14.74 -15.36
C ARG A 21 -5.77 15.65 -14.85
N ILE A 22 -5.30 15.43 -13.62
CA ILE A 22 -4.16 16.19 -13.09
C ILE A 22 -2.88 15.87 -13.90
N ALA A 23 -2.64 14.61 -14.22
CA ALA A 23 -1.47 14.22 -15.00
C ALA A 23 -1.51 14.80 -16.41
N GLU A 24 -2.65 14.77 -17.10
CA GLU A 24 -2.86 15.39 -18.41
C GLU A 24 -2.62 16.91 -18.35
N ARG A 25 -3.13 17.60 -17.32
CA ARG A 25 -2.94 19.05 -17.12
C ARG A 25 -1.49 19.47 -17.04
N TYR A 26 -0.66 18.69 -16.33
CA TYR A 26 0.75 19.01 -16.09
C TYR A 26 1.70 18.28 -17.05
N GLY A 27 1.19 17.53 -18.04
CA GLY A 27 2.01 16.70 -18.93
C GLY A 27 2.85 15.67 -18.16
N SER A 28 2.29 15.10 -17.10
CA SER A 28 2.98 14.26 -16.15
C SER A 28 2.68 12.78 -16.36
N PRO A 29 3.65 11.88 -16.17
CA PRO A 29 3.33 10.47 -15.93
C PRO A 29 2.71 10.28 -14.54
N ILE A 30 2.12 9.10 -14.32
CA ILE A 30 1.58 8.66 -13.03
C ILE A 30 2.45 7.56 -12.45
N VAL A 31 2.78 7.66 -11.15
CA VAL A 31 3.41 6.61 -10.35
C VAL A 31 2.37 6.05 -9.40
N SER A 32 2.05 4.75 -9.51
CA SER A 32 1.11 4.11 -8.56
C SER A 32 1.80 3.87 -7.21
N SER A 33 1.14 4.30 -6.13
CA SER A 33 1.51 3.94 -4.76
C SER A 33 0.51 2.95 -4.14
N ASP A 34 0.01 2.02 -4.95
CA ASP A 34 -0.79 0.90 -4.50
C ASP A 34 0.04 -0.38 -4.48
N SER A 35 0.24 -0.95 -3.29
CA SER A 35 1.10 -2.12 -3.09
C SER A 35 0.57 -3.41 -3.73
N ARG A 36 -0.67 -3.42 -4.20
CA ARG A 36 -1.27 -4.59 -4.85
C ARG A 36 -1.34 -4.45 -6.37
N GLN A 37 -1.44 -3.24 -6.89
CA GLN A 37 -1.37 -2.98 -8.33
C GLN A 37 0.00 -3.29 -8.95
N LEU A 38 1.04 -3.49 -8.14
CA LEU A 38 2.34 -3.98 -8.61
C LEU A 38 2.26 -5.36 -9.27
N TYR A 39 1.34 -6.23 -8.80
CA TYR A 39 1.23 -7.61 -9.26
C TYR A 39 0.39 -7.70 -10.52
N ARG A 40 1.01 -8.18 -11.62
CA ARG A 40 0.38 -8.28 -12.96
C ARG A 40 -0.80 -9.24 -13.01
N ASP A 41 -0.81 -10.22 -12.11
CA ASP A 41 -1.79 -11.30 -12.08
C ASP A 41 -3.08 -10.92 -11.34
N LEU A 42 -3.16 -9.71 -10.80
CA LEU A 42 -4.26 -9.25 -9.94
C LEU A 42 -4.94 -7.96 -10.45
N PRO A 43 -5.24 -7.80 -11.74
CA PRO A 43 -5.74 -6.52 -12.25
C PRO A 43 -7.14 -6.16 -11.74
N ILE A 44 -8.05 -7.13 -11.60
CA ILE A 44 -9.45 -6.90 -11.22
C ILE A 44 -9.56 -6.57 -9.73
N GLY A 45 -9.08 -7.46 -8.86
CA GLY A 45 -9.22 -7.29 -7.42
C GLY A 45 -8.44 -6.12 -6.83
N THR A 46 -7.44 -5.63 -7.55
CA THR A 46 -6.70 -4.42 -7.17
C THR A 46 -7.23 -3.16 -7.84
N ALA A 47 -8.18 -3.31 -8.77
CA ALA A 47 -8.64 -2.25 -9.68
C ALA A 47 -7.46 -1.51 -10.32
N ALA A 48 -6.57 -2.25 -10.94
CA ALA A 48 -5.48 -1.71 -11.73
C ALA A 48 -6.04 -0.81 -12.86
N PRO A 49 -5.26 0.15 -13.35
CA PRO A 49 -5.68 0.98 -14.48
C PRO A 49 -6.04 0.13 -15.70
N THR A 50 -7.15 0.50 -16.36
CA THR A 50 -7.59 -0.18 -17.60
C THR A 50 -6.67 0.13 -18.76
N PRO A 51 -6.71 -0.65 -19.86
CA PRO A 51 -5.94 -0.36 -21.08
C PRO A 51 -6.19 1.06 -21.62
N GLU A 52 -7.44 1.54 -21.56
CA GLU A 52 -7.81 2.89 -21.98
C GLU A 52 -7.16 3.96 -21.10
N GLN A 53 -7.11 3.72 -19.78
CA GLN A 53 -6.45 4.62 -18.83
C GLN A 53 -4.94 4.66 -19.01
N LEU A 54 -4.34 3.48 -19.27
CA LEU A 54 -2.92 3.35 -19.58
C LEU A 54 -2.54 4.02 -20.91
N ALA A 55 -3.44 4.04 -21.88
CA ALA A 55 -3.24 4.72 -23.16
C ALA A 55 -3.30 6.26 -23.04
N ARG A 56 -4.08 6.79 -22.07
CA ARG A 56 -4.18 8.26 -21.84
C ARG A 56 -2.92 8.82 -21.20
N VAL A 57 -2.39 8.15 -20.19
CA VAL A 57 -1.24 8.62 -19.41
C VAL A 57 -0.32 7.44 -19.11
N LYS A 58 0.99 7.64 -19.24
CA LYS A 58 1.98 6.64 -18.87
C LYS A 58 1.94 6.38 -17.36
N HIS A 59 1.76 5.11 -16.99
CA HIS A 59 1.81 4.66 -15.60
C HIS A 59 3.07 3.87 -15.30
N TYR A 60 3.59 4.08 -14.10
CA TYR A 60 4.71 3.33 -13.53
C TYR A 60 4.27 2.63 -12.24
N MET A 61 4.96 1.59 -11.85
CA MET A 61 4.65 0.77 -10.67
C MET A 61 3.28 0.09 -10.74
N VAL A 62 2.92 -0.38 -11.94
CA VAL A 62 1.69 -1.15 -12.21
C VAL A 62 2.06 -2.40 -12.99
N GLY A 63 1.67 -3.58 -12.52
CA GLY A 63 1.88 -4.87 -13.20
C GLY A 63 3.35 -5.23 -13.44
N THR A 64 4.24 -4.77 -12.59
CA THR A 64 5.71 -4.97 -12.75
C THR A 64 6.22 -6.24 -12.09
N LEU A 65 5.47 -6.80 -11.14
CA LEU A 65 5.86 -7.96 -10.34
C LEU A 65 4.99 -9.18 -10.64
N SER A 66 5.54 -10.37 -10.41
CA SER A 66 4.80 -11.63 -10.31
C SER A 66 4.37 -11.88 -8.84
N LEU A 67 3.41 -12.79 -8.63
CA LEU A 67 2.91 -13.11 -7.28
C LEU A 67 3.99 -13.60 -6.32
N THR A 68 5.03 -14.23 -6.85
CA THR A 68 6.14 -14.83 -6.08
C THR A 68 7.23 -13.82 -5.71
N ASP A 69 7.23 -12.63 -6.33
CA ASP A 69 8.26 -11.64 -6.08
C ASP A 69 8.09 -11.05 -4.67
N TYR A 70 9.18 -11.02 -3.93
CA TYR A 70 9.22 -10.32 -2.66
C TYR A 70 9.42 -8.83 -2.90
N TYR A 71 8.51 -8.02 -2.35
CA TYR A 71 8.60 -6.58 -2.47
C TYR A 71 8.14 -5.88 -1.19
N SER A 72 8.96 -4.98 -0.67
CA SER A 72 8.73 -4.25 0.58
C SER A 72 8.53 -2.76 0.32
N ALA A 73 8.16 -2.03 1.39
CA ALA A 73 8.06 -0.58 1.30
C ALA A 73 9.45 0.09 1.16
N SER A 74 10.53 -0.58 1.59
CA SER A 74 11.91 -0.12 1.34
C SER A 74 12.27 -0.22 -0.13
N HIS A 75 12.01 -1.38 -0.77
CA HIS A 75 12.19 -1.52 -2.21
C HIS A 75 11.38 -0.48 -2.99
N PHE A 76 10.13 -0.21 -2.56
CA PHE A 76 9.31 0.82 -3.18
C PHE A 76 9.94 2.22 -3.05
N GLU A 77 10.49 2.56 -1.88
CA GLU A 77 11.20 3.82 -1.69
C GLU A 77 12.38 3.96 -2.65
N GLU A 78 13.25 2.95 -2.69
CA GLU A 78 14.46 2.94 -3.52
C GLU A 78 14.11 3.06 -5.01
N ASP A 79 13.22 2.21 -5.50
CA ASP A 79 12.82 2.17 -6.91
C ASP A 79 12.13 3.47 -7.33
N VAL A 80 11.20 3.99 -6.51
CA VAL A 80 10.47 5.22 -6.85
C VAL A 80 11.35 6.44 -6.76
N ILE A 81 12.27 6.54 -5.80
CA ILE A 81 13.24 7.66 -5.74
C ILE A 81 14.14 7.65 -6.97
N SER A 82 14.65 6.48 -7.38
CA SER A 82 15.44 6.35 -8.62
C SER A 82 14.61 6.74 -9.84
N LEU A 83 13.41 6.21 -9.97
CA LEU A 83 12.47 6.55 -11.05
C LEU A 83 12.17 8.06 -11.12
N LEU A 84 11.94 8.71 -9.98
CA LEU A 84 11.68 10.14 -9.93
C LEU A 84 12.89 10.96 -10.40
N GLN A 85 14.12 10.52 -10.11
CA GLN A 85 15.32 11.19 -10.60
C GLN A 85 15.39 11.17 -12.15
N GLU A 86 15.00 10.06 -12.76
CA GLU A 86 14.91 9.92 -14.22
C GLU A 86 13.79 10.78 -14.80
N LEU A 87 12.57 10.67 -14.24
CA LEU A 87 11.41 11.41 -14.72
C LEU A 87 11.59 12.92 -14.62
N TYR A 88 12.27 13.41 -13.61
CA TYR A 88 12.54 14.83 -13.44
C TYR A 88 13.57 15.41 -14.43
N GLN A 89 14.12 14.60 -15.32
CA GLN A 89 14.93 15.12 -16.43
C GLN A 89 14.05 15.74 -17.53
N THR A 90 12.81 15.25 -17.66
CA THR A 90 11.87 15.64 -18.71
C THR A 90 10.54 16.21 -18.20
N HIS A 91 10.18 15.88 -16.97
CA HIS A 91 8.90 16.29 -16.37
C HIS A 91 9.15 17.07 -15.06
N PRO A 92 8.91 18.40 -15.03
CA PRO A 92 9.09 19.18 -13.80
C PRO A 92 8.09 18.81 -12.70
N VAL A 93 6.94 18.25 -13.08
CA VAL A 93 5.89 17.75 -12.19
C VAL A 93 5.69 16.26 -12.45
N VAL A 94 5.61 15.46 -11.39
CA VAL A 94 5.22 14.05 -11.43
C VAL A 94 4.04 13.82 -10.50
N VAL A 95 3.04 13.04 -10.95
CA VAL A 95 1.87 12.66 -10.15
C VAL A 95 2.08 11.27 -9.58
N MET A 96 1.91 11.13 -8.26
CA MET A 96 1.82 9.84 -7.59
C MET A 96 0.41 9.65 -7.03
N THR A 97 -0.19 8.49 -7.22
CA THR A 97 -1.53 8.22 -6.70
C THR A 97 -1.64 6.84 -6.09
N GLY A 98 -2.40 6.73 -5.01
CA GLY A 98 -2.66 5.45 -4.38
C GLY A 98 -3.25 5.53 -2.98
N GLY A 99 -3.29 4.38 -2.32
CA GLY A 99 -3.87 4.26 -0.98
C GLY A 99 -3.03 3.42 -0.02
N SER A 100 -1.86 2.95 -0.43
CA SER A 100 -0.98 2.17 0.44
C SER A 100 -0.21 3.09 1.38
N MET A 101 -0.66 3.11 2.63
CA MET A 101 -0.19 4.03 3.68
C MET A 101 1.34 3.99 3.83
N MET A 102 1.91 2.79 3.91
CA MET A 102 3.36 2.62 4.06
C MET A 102 4.16 3.08 2.84
N TYR A 103 3.60 2.96 1.62
CA TYR A 103 4.27 3.43 0.41
C TYR A 103 4.28 4.95 0.32
N ILE A 104 3.18 5.58 0.71
CA ILE A 104 3.11 7.05 0.78
C ILE A 104 4.07 7.57 1.85
N ASP A 105 4.08 6.96 3.06
CA ASP A 105 5.03 7.32 4.11
C ASP A 105 6.49 7.09 3.69
N ALA A 106 6.78 6.01 2.94
CA ALA A 106 8.11 5.73 2.39
C ALA A 106 8.63 6.89 1.53
N ILE A 107 7.78 7.46 0.69
CA ILE A 107 8.17 8.57 -0.18
C ILE A 107 8.20 9.91 0.57
N THR A 108 7.24 10.16 1.46
CA THR A 108 7.10 11.45 2.14
C THR A 108 8.02 11.63 3.35
N LYS A 109 8.30 10.54 4.06
CA LYS A 109 9.06 10.53 5.31
C LYS A 109 10.37 9.74 5.20
N GLY A 110 10.39 8.75 4.34
CA GLY A 110 11.44 7.73 4.29
C GLY A 110 11.14 6.55 5.21
N ILE A 111 11.80 5.44 4.94
CA ILE A 111 11.78 4.25 5.80
C ILE A 111 13.17 4.11 6.42
N ASP A 112 13.21 3.68 7.67
CA ASP A 112 14.47 3.34 8.33
C ASP A 112 15.20 2.23 7.56
N ASP A 113 16.52 2.32 7.48
CA ASP A 113 17.36 1.36 6.76
C ASP A 113 17.51 0.07 7.58
N ILE A 114 16.44 -0.70 7.62
CA ILE A 114 16.38 -2.00 8.30
C ILE A 114 16.84 -3.08 7.32
N PRO A 115 17.86 -3.89 7.66
CA PRO A 115 18.36 -4.92 6.79
C PRO A 115 17.28 -5.94 6.38
N THR A 116 17.31 -6.40 5.13
CA THR A 116 16.39 -7.45 4.66
C THR A 116 16.73 -8.78 5.29
N VAL A 117 15.75 -9.42 5.91
CA VAL A 117 15.90 -10.72 6.57
C VAL A 117 16.11 -11.81 5.53
N THR A 118 17.12 -12.66 5.76
CA THR A 118 17.37 -13.81 4.88
C THR A 118 16.28 -14.88 5.03
N PRO A 119 15.99 -15.65 3.97
CA PRO A 119 14.98 -16.71 4.02
C PRO A 119 15.24 -17.73 5.15
N GLU A 120 16.50 -18.11 5.37
CA GLU A 120 16.91 -19.12 6.35
C GLU A 120 16.58 -18.68 7.79
N ILE A 121 16.87 -17.43 8.13
CA ILE A 121 16.55 -16.87 9.46
C ILE A 121 15.03 -16.80 9.65
N ARG A 122 14.32 -16.36 8.61
CA ARG A 122 12.86 -16.27 8.64
C ARG A 122 12.24 -17.65 8.88
N GLU A 123 12.62 -18.65 8.09
CA GLU A 123 12.12 -20.01 8.24
C GLU A 123 12.40 -20.58 9.63
N ALA A 124 13.62 -20.43 10.12
CA ALA A 124 14.01 -20.92 11.44
C ALA A 124 13.16 -20.34 12.58
N ILE A 125 12.84 -19.02 12.51
CA ILE A 125 12.02 -18.38 13.54
C ILE A 125 10.55 -18.77 13.41
N TYR A 126 10.02 -18.93 12.20
CA TYR A 126 8.65 -19.40 12.02
C TYR A 126 8.47 -20.83 12.49
N LEU A 127 9.42 -21.74 12.22
CA LEU A 127 9.41 -23.11 12.75
C LEU A 127 9.46 -23.12 14.29
N GLN A 128 10.27 -22.26 14.90
CA GLN A 128 10.29 -22.10 16.34
C GLN A 128 8.95 -21.57 16.88
N TYR A 129 8.38 -20.56 16.22
CA TYR A 129 7.07 -20.01 16.60
C TYR A 129 5.96 -21.07 16.55
N GLU A 130 5.94 -21.90 15.50
CA GLU A 130 4.97 -22.99 15.37
C GLU A 130 5.12 -24.06 16.44
N LYS A 131 6.36 -24.38 16.81
CA LYS A 131 6.67 -25.41 17.81
C LYS A 131 6.48 -24.94 19.26
N GLU A 132 6.91 -23.72 19.56
CA GLU A 132 7.07 -23.24 20.94
C GLU A 132 6.11 -22.11 21.31
N GLY A 133 5.41 -21.54 20.31
CA GLY A 133 4.48 -20.43 20.49
C GLY A 133 5.15 -19.06 20.63
N LEU A 134 4.32 -18.03 20.74
CA LEU A 134 4.75 -16.63 20.77
C LEU A 134 5.53 -16.25 22.04
N SER A 135 5.27 -16.94 23.17
CA SER A 135 5.86 -16.60 24.46
C SER A 135 7.38 -16.71 24.47
N ASN A 136 7.93 -17.71 23.79
CA ASN A 136 9.38 -17.90 23.71
C ASN A 136 10.06 -16.86 22.82
N ILE A 137 9.39 -16.48 21.72
CA ILE A 137 9.86 -15.39 20.84
C ILE A 137 9.83 -14.04 21.58
N LEU A 138 8.80 -13.80 22.41
CA LEU A 138 8.72 -12.62 23.26
C LEU A 138 9.80 -12.58 24.33
N ALA A 139 10.12 -13.72 24.96
CA ALA A 139 11.20 -13.80 25.93
C ALA A 139 12.56 -13.46 25.29
N GLU A 140 12.82 -13.99 24.09
CA GLU A 140 14.03 -13.66 23.33
C GLU A 140 14.07 -12.17 22.93
N LEU A 141 12.93 -11.59 22.48
CA LEU A 141 12.86 -10.16 22.17
C LEU A 141 13.18 -9.31 23.40
N ARG A 142 12.64 -9.69 24.57
CA ARG A 142 12.89 -8.98 25.82
C ARG A 142 14.37 -8.98 26.20
N GLU A 143 15.09 -10.08 25.94
CA GLU A 143 16.52 -10.20 26.19
C GLU A 143 17.34 -9.38 25.19
N LYS A 144 17.04 -9.51 23.90
CA LYS A 144 17.84 -8.88 22.82
C LYS A 144 17.52 -7.42 22.57
N ASP A 145 16.28 -7.01 22.81
CA ASP A 145 15.81 -5.62 22.58
C ASP A 145 14.71 -5.26 23.59
N PRO A 146 15.06 -4.96 24.84
CA PRO A 146 14.11 -4.59 25.87
C PRO A 146 13.37 -3.27 25.52
N VAL A 147 13.98 -2.36 24.77
CA VAL A 147 13.34 -1.11 24.34
C VAL A 147 12.15 -1.41 23.41
N HIS A 148 12.39 -2.20 22.37
CA HIS A 148 11.30 -2.53 21.45
C HIS A 148 10.26 -3.46 22.08
N TYR A 149 10.66 -4.34 23.01
CA TYR A 149 9.74 -5.18 23.75
C TYR A 149 8.67 -4.39 24.51
N GLU A 150 9.02 -3.24 25.10
CA GLU A 150 8.05 -2.38 25.78
C GLU A 150 7.16 -1.58 24.83
N GLU A 151 7.62 -1.30 23.62
CA GLU A 151 6.87 -0.52 22.61
C GLU A 151 5.93 -1.35 21.74
N VAL A 152 6.30 -2.62 21.48
CA VAL A 152 5.59 -3.46 20.50
C VAL A 152 4.26 -3.96 21.05
N ASP A 153 3.24 -4.00 20.19
CA ASP A 153 2.04 -4.78 20.50
C ASP A 153 2.40 -6.27 20.55
N ARG A 154 2.48 -6.80 21.76
CA ARG A 154 2.91 -8.17 22.04
C ARG A 154 1.95 -9.24 21.48
N ASN A 155 0.73 -8.87 21.11
CA ASN A 155 -0.20 -9.77 20.43
C ASN A 155 0.05 -9.81 18.90
N ASN A 156 0.82 -8.88 18.39
CA ASN A 156 1.16 -8.83 16.97
C ASN A 156 2.39 -9.70 16.67
N TYR A 157 2.17 -11.01 16.57
CA TYR A 157 3.25 -11.97 16.35
C TYR A 157 4.15 -11.62 15.16
N LYS A 158 3.62 -11.03 14.09
CA LYS A 158 4.42 -10.65 12.91
C LYS A 158 5.44 -9.56 13.23
N ARG A 159 5.09 -8.58 14.05
CA ARG A 159 6.01 -7.53 14.48
C ARG A 159 7.04 -8.05 15.47
N VAL A 160 6.62 -8.91 16.37
CA VAL A 160 7.51 -9.56 17.35
C VAL A 160 8.53 -10.44 16.63
N ILE A 161 8.07 -11.32 15.73
CA ILE A 161 8.95 -12.18 14.92
C ILE A 161 9.93 -11.33 14.11
N HIS A 162 9.46 -10.30 13.39
CA HIS A 162 10.33 -9.46 12.57
C HIS A 162 11.43 -8.78 13.39
N ALA A 163 11.13 -8.29 14.59
CA ALA A 163 12.15 -7.71 15.45
C ALA A 163 13.21 -8.73 15.87
N VAL A 164 12.81 -9.96 16.23
CA VAL A 164 13.74 -11.03 16.59
C VAL A 164 14.56 -11.49 15.38
N GLU A 165 13.94 -11.56 14.17
CA GLU A 165 14.66 -11.83 12.92
C GLU A 165 15.85 -10.89 12.74
N ILE A 166 15.61 -9.58 12.88
CA ILE A 166 16.65 -8.55 12.75
C ILE A 166 17.70 -8.69 13.85
N CYS A 167 17.29 -8.91 15.10
CA CYS A 167 18.23 -9.10 16.20
C CYS A 167 19.15 -10.32 15.97
N ARG A 168 18.60 -11.45 15.50
CA ARG A 168 19.39 -12.65 15.19
C ARG A 168 20.34 -12.43 14.02
N MET A 169 19.87 -11.79 12.96
CA MET A 169 20.65 -11.57 11.75
C MET A 169 21.82 -10.61 11.99
N THR A 170 21.58 -9.53 12.73
CA THR A 170 22.54 -8.43 12.85
C THR A 170 23.37 -8.45 14.13
N GLY A 171 22.93 -9.21 15.13
CA GLY A 171 23.51 -9.15 16.49
C GLY A 171 23.21 -7.84 17.23
N LYS A 172 22.37 -6.95 16.66
CA LYS A 172 22.01 -5.66 17.24
C LYS A 172 20.52 -5.60 17.57
N PRO A 173 20.10 -4.80 18.57
CA PRO A 173 18.69 -4.56 18.84
C PRO A 173 17.97 -3.98 17.61
N TYR A 174 16.74 -4.42 17.36
CA TYR A 174 15.90 -3.88 16.28
C TYR A 174 15.64 -2.38 16.47
N SER A 175 15.47 -1.94 17.71
CA SER A 175 15.30 -0.52 18.06
C SER A 175 16.47 0.37 17.61
N ALA A 176 17.68 -0.16 17.49
CA ALA A 176 18.82 0.57 16.98
C ALA A 176 18.69 0.98 15.49
N PHE A 177 17.89 0.24 14.72
CA PHE A 177 17.60 0.56 13.31
C PHE A 177 16.39 1.48 13.17
N ARG A 178 15.52 1.57 14.20
CA ARG A 178 14.33 2.42 14.18
C ARG A 178 14.67 3.86 14.60
N THR A 179 15.26 4.58 13.67
CA THR A 179 15.68 5.98 13.94
C THR A 179 14.52 6.97 13.83
N ASN A 180 13.46 6.61 13.12
CA ASN A 180 12.30 7.47 12.80
C ASN A 180 12.72 8.84 12.20
N LYS A 181 13.91 8.91 11.61
CA LYS A 181 14.41 10.14 10.99
C LYS A 181 13.76 10.36 9.64
N ARG A 182 13.19 11.55 9.46
CA ARG A 182 12.65 11.92 8.15
C ARG A 182 13.80 12.12 7.17
N LYS A 183 13.76 11.39 6.04
CA LYS A 183 14.72 11.57 4.95
C LYS A 183 14.34 12.81 4.14
N GLU A 184 15.32 13.68 3.87
CA GLU A 184 15.12 14.83 2.97
C GLU A 184 14.95 14.37 1.53
N ARG A 185 14.09 15.06 0.79
CA ARG A 185 13.83 14.78 -0.62
C ARG A 185 14.33 15.95 -1.50
N PRO A 186 15.02 15.66 -2.61
CA PRO A 186 15.54 16.71 -3.50
C PRO A 186 14.45 17.32 -4.40
N PHE A 187 13.17 17.20 -4.00
CA PHE A 187 12.01 17.73 -4.70
C PHE A 187 10.93 18.16 -3.71
N ARG A 188 10.08 19.06 -4.14
CA ARG A 188 8.91 19.47 -3.37
C ARG A 188 7.84 18.40 -3.39
N ILE A 189 7.16 18.19 -2.26
CA ILE A 189 6.00 17.30 -2.16
C ILE A 189 4.76 18.13 -1.86
N ILE A 190 3.71 17.94 -2.66
CA ILE A 190 2.37 18.49 -2.44
C ILE A 190 1.42 17.32 -2.24
N GLN A 191 0.78 17.26 -1.08
CA GLN A 191 -0.13 16.18 -0.73
C GLN A 191 -1.59 16.65 -0.81
N ILE A 192 -2.38 15.99 -1.67
CA ILE A 192 -3.82 16.17 -1.79
C ILE A 192 -4.52 14.91 -1.29
N GLY A 193 -5.31 15.07 -0.24
CA GLY A 193 -6.16 14.03 0.30
C GLY A 193 -7.57 14.12 -0.28
N LEU A 194 -8.12 13.00 -0.72
CA LEU A 194 -9.51 12.94 -1.14
C LEU A 194 -10.40 12.33 -0.07
N THR A 195 -11.55 12.95 0.15
CA THR A 195 -12.56 12.49 1.10
C THR A 195 -13.95 12.61 0.50
N ARG A 196 -14.86 11.75 0.96
CA ARG A 196 -16.29 11.77 0.66
C ARG A 196 -17.10 11.57 1.94
N ASN A 197 -18.38 11.89 1.90
CA ASN A 197 -19.30 11.48 2.95
C ASN A 197 -19.20 9.95 3.15
N ARG A 198 -19.35 9.51 4.41
CA ARG A 198 -19.19 8.10 4.79
C ARG A 198 -20.13 7.17 4.03
N ASP A 199 -21.40 7.56 3.93
CA ASP A 199 -22.43 6.69 3.33
C ASP A 199 -22.20 6.58 1.83
N GLU A 200 -21.90 7.69 1.16
CA GLU A 200 -21.52 7.72 -0.24
C GLU A 200 -20.28 6.84 -0.52
N LEU A 201 -19.25 6.96 0.32
CA LEU A 201 -18.04 6.14 0.16
C LEU A 201 -18.37 4.65 0.33
N CYS A 202 -19.22 4.29 1.30
CA CYS A 202 -19.64 2.92 1.52
C CYS A 202 -20.42 2.34 0.31
N GLU A 203 -21.33 3.12 -0.26
CA GLU A 203 -22.07 2.71 -1.46
C GLU A 203 -21.15 2.52 -2.67
N ARG A 204 -20.20 3.42 -2.87
CA ARG A 204 -19.21 3.33 -3.96
C ARG A 204 -18.33 2.10 -3.80
N ILE A 205 -17.88 1.79 -2.58
CA ILE A 205 -17.13 0.59 -2.29
C ILE A 205 -17.95 -0.66 -2.60
N ASN A 206 -19.22 -0.71 -2.18
CA ASN A 206 -20.08 -1.85 -2.45
C ASN A 206 -20.29 -2.06 -3.95
N ARG A 207 -20.69 -1.01 -4.68
CA ARG A 207 -20.86 -1.06 -6.16
C ARG A 207 -19.58 -1.49 -6.87
N ARG A 208 -18.41 -1.03 -6.40
CA ARG A 208 -17.13 -1.45 -6.96
C ARG A 208 -16.87 -2.95 -6.77
N VAL A 209 -17.21 -3.51 -5.63
CA VAL A 209 -17.08 -4.95 -5.39
C VAL A 209 -18.02 -5.73 -6.31
N ASP A 210 -19.27 -5.28 -6.47
CA ASP A 210 -20.22 -5.90 -7.39
C ASP A 210 -19.71 -5.88 -8.84
N GLN A 211 -19.12 -4.74 -9.25
CA GLN A 211 -18.50 -4.62 -10.57
C GLN A 211 -17.30 -5.56 -10.73
N MET A 212 -16.40 -5.64 -9.73
CA MET A 212 -15.27 -6.58 -9.77
C MET A 212 -15.73 -8.03 -9.93
N MET A 213 -16.81 -8.42 -9.25
CA MET A 213 -17.39 -9.76 -9.42
C MET A 213 -17.92 -9.98 -10.84
N ALA A 214 -18.60 -8.98 -11.41
CA ALA A 214 -19.08 -9.02 -12.79
C ALA A 214 -17.92 -9.06 -13.81
N ASP A 215 -16.81 -8.38 -13.53
CA ASP A 215 -15.60 -8.34 -14.37
C ASP A 215 -14.77 -9.63 -14.27
N GLY A 216 -15.13 -10.58 -13.40
CA GLY A 216 -14.45 -11.88 -13.31
C GLY A 216 -13.50 -12.05 -12.12
N LEU A 217 -13.67 -11.29 -11.03
CA LEU A 217 -12.82 -11.39 -9.84
C LEU A 217 -12.76 -12.83 -9.27
N LEU A 218 -13.85 -13.60 -9.36
CA LEU A 218 -13.85 -14.99 -8.90
C LEU A 218 -12.89 -15.85 -9.72
N GLU A 219 -12.85 -15.67 -11.03
CA GLU A 219 -11.95 -16.43 -11.90
C GLU A 219 -10.49 -16.01 -11.68
N GLU A 220 -10.23 -14.71 -11.53
CA GLU A 220 -8.90 -14.20 -11.15
C GLU A 220 -8.44 -14.81 -9.80
N ALA A 221 -9.33 -14.85 -8.80
CA ALA A 221 -9.03 -15.48 -7.52
C ALA A 221 -8.78 -16.99 -7.64
N ARG A 222 -9.51 -17.69 -8.52
CA ARG A 222 -9.33 -19.13 -8.79
C ARG A 222 -7.95 -19.42 -9.39
N GLN A 223 -7.50 -18.58 -10.33
CA GLN A 223 -6.16 -18.68 -10.92
C GLN A 223 -5.05 -18.39 -9.89
N ALA A 224 -5.29 -17.47 -8.97
CA ALA A 224 -4.36 -17.14 -7.90
C ALA A 224 -4.38 -18.15 -6.72
N PHE A 225 -5.38 -19.00 -6.61
CA PHE A 225 -5.62 -19.90 -5.47
C PHE A 225 -4.43 -20.83 -5.15
N PRO A 226 -3.71 -21.42 -6.12
CA PRO A 226 -2.51 -22.22 -5.83
C PRO A 226 -1.44 -21.47 -5.04
N PHE A 227 -1.43 -20.14 -5.12
CA PHE A 227 -0.46 -19.26 -4.48
C PHE A 227 -1.00 -18.57 -3.21
N ARG A 228 -2.15 -19.02 -2.67
CA ARG A 228 -2.91 -18.33 -1.60
C ARG A 228 -2.14 -18.08 -0.30
N SER A 229 -1.07 -18.82 -0.05
CA SER A 229 -0.19 -18.63 1.11
C SER A 229 0.76 -17.43 0.97
N LEU A 230 0.95 -16.91 -0.25
CA LEU A 230 1.86 -15.81 -0.49
C LEU A 230 1.35 -14.50 0.11
N ASN A 231 2.29 -13.67 0.58
CA ASN A 231 1.95 -12.36 1.15
C ASN A 231 1.31 -11.40 0.13
N SER A 232 1.63 -11.53 -1.16
CA SER A 232 0.98 -10.79 -2.26
C SER A 232 -0.54 -10.95 -2.26
N LEU A 233 -1.05 -12.11 -1.89
CA LEU A 233 -2.47 -12.47 -1.83
C LEU A 233 -3.12 -12.24 -0.46
N ASN A 234 -2.35 -11.79 0.55
CA ASN A 234 -2.90 -11.42 1.85
C ASN A 234 -3.60 -10.05 1.79
N THR A 235 -4.66 -9.97 1.00
CA THR A 235 -5.41 -8.74 0.75
C THR A 235 -6.91 -9.01 0.66
N VAL A 236 -7.72 -7.96 0.83
CA VAL A 236 -9.19 -8.03 0.71
C VAL A 236 -9.55 -8.38 -0.73
N GLY A 237 -10.56 -9.21 -0.88
CA GLY A 237 -11.01 -9.76 -2.14
C GLY A 237 -10.60 -11.23 -2.28
N TYR A 238 -9.30 -11.48 -2.35
CA TYR A 238 -8.77 -12.83 -2.55
C TYR A 238 -8.95 -13.71 -1.32
N LYS A 239 -8.64 -13.23 -0.14
CA LYS A 239 -8.79 -14.03 1.10
C LYS A 239 -10.19 -14.53 1.31
N GLU A 240 -11.17 -13.69 1.08
CA GLU A 240 -12.58 -14.05 1.24
C GLU A 240 -13.01 -15.07 0.17
N LEU A 241 -12.56 -14.90 -1.08
CA LEU A 241 -12.84 -15.85 -2.15
C LEU A 241 -12.10 -17.18 -1.96
N PHE A 242 -10.93 -17.17 -1.30
CA PHE A 242 -10.23 -18.41 -0.97
C PHE A 242 -11.03 -19.25 0.04
N HIS A 243 -11.65 -18.66 1.06
CA HIS A 243 -12.58 -19.37 1.95
C HIS A 243 -13.76 -19.98 1.22
N TYR A 244 -14.28 -19.30 0.19
CA TYR A 244 -15.29 -19.88 -0.69
C TYR A 244 -14.74 -21.06 -1.51
N LEU A 245 -13.56 -20.93 -2.09
CA LEU A 245 -12.92 -21.98 -2.90
C LEU A 245 -12.53 -23.22 -2.07
N GLU A 246 -12.28 -23.05 -0.78
CA GLU A 246 -12.04 -24.10 0.21
C GLU A 246 -13.33 -24.74 0.73
N GLY A 247 -14.51 -24.23 0.31
CA GLY A 247 -15.81 -24.75 0.71
C GLY A 247 -16.28 -24.35 2.11
N GLU A 248 -15.57 -23.42 2.75
CA GLU A 248 -15.91 -22.93 4.09
C GLU A 248 -17.06 -21.92 4.08
N TRP A 249 -17.17 -21.12 3.01
CA TRP A 249 -18.18 -20.06 2.86
C TRP A 249 -18.99 -20.23 1.59
N THR A 250 -20.22 -19.66 1.59
CA THR A 250 -20.95 -19.46 0.33
C THR A 250 -20.37 -18.24 -0.41
N LEU A 251 -20.59 -18.19 -1.74
CA LEU A 251 -20.12 -17.07 -2.55
C LEU A 251 -20.72 -15.73 -2.09
N ASP A 252 -22.02 -15.70 -1.83
CA ASP A 252 -22.72 -14.50 -1.37
C ASP A 252 -22.12 -13.99 -0.04
N PHE A 253 -21.83 -14.91 0.88
CA PHE A 253 -21.19 -14.54 2.15
C PHE A 253 -19.79 -14.00 1.94
N ALA A 254 -18.99 -14.60 1.05
CA ALA A 254 -17.67 -14.10 0.71
C ALA A 254 -17.72 -12.68 0.13
N VAL A 255 -18.65 -12.41 -0.81
CA VAL A 255 -18.84 -11.09 -1.41
C VAL A 255 -19.23 -10.04 -0.36
N GLU A 256 -20.16 -10.38 0.53
CA GLU A 256 -20.53 -9.47 1.64
C GLU A 256 -19.36 -9.21 2.59
N LYS A 257 -18.50 -10.19 2.84
CA LYS A 257 -17.25 -10.00 3.61
C LYS A 257 -16.27 -9.09 2.88
N ILE A 258 -16.13 -9.23 1.56
CA ILE A 258 -15.28 -8.34 0.74
C ILE A 258 -15.77 -6.89 0.89
N LYS A 259 -17.05 -6.62 0.69
CA LYS A 259 -17.65 -5.29 0.87
C LYS A 259 -17.36 -4.73 2.26
N ARG A 260 -17.66 -5.52 3.31
CA ARG A 260 -17.39 -5.12 4.69
C ARG A 260 -15.92 -4.82 4.95
N ASN A 261 -15.02 -5.71 4.54
CA ASN A 261 -13.59 -5.59 4.81
C ASN A 261 -12.97 -4.45 4.00
N SER A 262 -13.46 -4.17 2.79
CA SER A 262 -13.08 -2.99 2.00
C SER A 262 -13.47 -1.68 2.71
N ARG A 263 -14.67 -1.59 3.31
CA ARG A 263 -15.09 -0.43 4.13
C ARG A 263 -14.21 -0.29 5.38
N VAL A 264 -13.86 -1.39 6.03
CA VAL A 264 -12.92 -1.37 7.19
C VAL A 264 -11.54 -0.89 6.76
N TYR A 265 -11.06 -1.34 5.61
CA TYR A 265 -9.77 -0.90 5.07
C TYR A 265 -9.78 0.60 4.71
N ALA A 266 -10.82 1.07 4.04
CA ALA A 266 -11.00 2.51 3.75
C ALA A 266 -10.96 3.37 5.03
N ARG A 267 -11.61 2.92 6.12
CA ARG A 267 -11.55 3.60 7.40
C ARG A 267 -10.13 3.61 8.00
N LYS A 268 -9.39 2.51 7.90
CA LYS A 268 -7.98 2.45 8.36
C LYS A 268 -7.10 3.42 7.57
N GLN A 269 -7.28 3.50 6.25
CA GLN A 269 -6.58 4.48 5.41
C GLN A 269 -6.87 5.91 5.86
N MET A 270 -8.14 6.28 6.07
CA MET A 270 -8.51 7.62 6.54
C MET A 270 -7.93 7.94 7.91
N THR A 271 -7.98 6.98 8.85
CA THR A 271 -7.38 7.15 10.18
C THR A 271 -5.87 7.37 10.09
N TRP A 272 -5.21 6.71 9.17
CA TRP A 272 -3.76 6.88 8.96
C TRP A 272 -3.43 8.24 8.37
N PHE A 273 -4.05 8.60 7.26
CA PHE A 273 -3.75 9.83 6.55
C PHE A 273 -4.12 11.09 7.34
N LYS A 274 -5.18 11.06 8.14
CA LYS A 274 -5.56 12.19 9.01
C LYS A 274 -4.55 12.54 10.11
N ARG A 275 -3.53 11.71 10.34
CA ARG A 275 -2.43 12.03 11.26
C ARG A 275 -1.46 13.05 10.68
N ASP A 276 -1.44 13.18 9.37
CA ASP A 276 -0.57 14.13 8.67
C ASP A 276 -1.37 15.42 8.39
N THR A 277 -1.03 16.46 9.11
CA THR A 277 -1.70 17.78 9.02
C THR A 277 -1.27 18.58 7.80
N THR A 278 -0.26 18.13 7.05
CA THR A 278 0.19 18.78 5.80
C THR A 278 -0.66 18.42 4.60
N ILE A 279 -1.52 17.41 4.72
CA ILE A 279 -2.44 17.00 3.66
C ILE A 279 -3.59 18.00 3.54
N GLN A 280 -3.74 18.57 2.36
CA GLN A 280 -4.91 19.40 2.03
C GLN A 280 -6.04 18.49 1.51
N TRP A 281 -7.20 18.55 2.17
CA TRP A 281 -8.33 17.67 1.87
C TRP A 281 -9.35 18.32 0.95
N PHE A 282 -9.83 17.56 -0.07
CA PHE A 282 -10.83 17.99 -1.02
C PHE A 282 -11.88 16.88 -1.26
N HIS A 283 -13.05 17.28 -1.72
CA HIS A 283 -13.97 16.37 -2.39
C HIS A 283 -13.46 16.10 -3.81
N PRO A 284 -13.50 14.86 -4.32
CA PRO A 284 -12.95 14.56 -5.66
C PRO A 284 -13.68 15.26 -6.82
N GLU A 285 -14.86 15.79 -6.61
CA GLU A 285 -15.62 16.58 -7.59
C GLU A 285 -15.27 18.07 -7.57
N ASP A 286 -14.54 18.55 -6.55
CA ASP A 286 -14.08 19.94 -6.44
C ASP A 286 -12.82 20.19 -7.30
N GLU A 287 -12.85 19.75 -8.55
CA GLU A 287 -11.69 19.80 -9.44
C GLU A 287 -11.16 21.22 -9.67
N ALA A 288 -12.06 22.21 -9.76
CA ALA A 288 -11.67 23.61 -9.90
C ALA A 288 -10.86 24.09 -8.67
N ALA A 289 -11.29 23.74 -7.45
CA ALA A 289 -10.59 24.11 -6.24
C ALA A 289 -9.23 23.39 -6.12
N ILE A 290 -9.18 22.10 -6.51
CA ILE A 290 -7.93 21.31 -6.54
C ILE A 290 -6.95 21.93 -7.55
N SER A 291 -7.42 22.27 -8.73
CA SER A 291 -6.60 22.90 -9.78
C SER A 291 -6.07 24.26 -9.35
N ALA A 292 -6.91 25.11 -8.80
CA ALA A 292 -6.50 26.42 -8.28
C ALA A 292 -5.47 26.30 -7.14
N TYR A 293 -5.66 25.34 -6.25
CA TYR A 293 -4.69 25.06 -5.17
C TYR A 293 -3.33 24.62 -5.73
N LEU A 294 -3.33 23.70 -6.69
CA LEU A 294 -2.09 23.20 -7.31
C LEU A 294 -1.37 24.31 -8.09
N ASP A 295 -2.10 25.08 -8.90
CA ASP A 295 -1.52 26.17 -9.71
C ASP A 295 -0.87 27.24 -8.80
N GLY A 296 -1.52 27.62 -7.70
CA GLY A 296 -0.96 28.58 -6.73
C GLY A 296 0.28 28.08 -5.99
N LEU A 297 0.56 26.77 -6.06
CA LEU A 297 1.75 26.20 -5.47
C LEU A 297 2.84 25.88 -6.51
N ILE A 298 2.49 25.63 -7.76
CA ILE A 298 3.46 25.19 -8.79
C ILE A 298 4.00 26.39 -9.58
N PHE A 299 3.16 27.36 -9.84
CA PHE A 299 3.47 28.59 -10.58
C PHE A 299 3.56 29.79 -9.63
#